data_465f67cde23c1a62669955fc18c5ca63
#
_entry.id   465f67cde23c1a62669955fc18c5ca63
#
_cell.length_a   1.000
_cell.length_b   1.000
_cell.length_c   1.000
_cell.angle_alpha   90.00
_cell.angle_beta   90.00
_cell.angle_gamma   90.00
#
_symmetry.space_group_name_H-M   'P 1'
#
loop_
_entity.id
_entity.type
_entity.pdbx_description
1 polymer ?
#
loop_
_entity_poly.entity_id
_entity_poly.type
_entity_poly.pdbx_seq_one_letter_code
_entity_poly.pdbx_strand_id
1 'polypeptide(L)'
;MIILYASSISRIFFLVEQNSEQVAHELVSEIMKNYLIIGASSGIGEALTAELAKFDYRIYGTYNSTETESHGNIHYHHLDVTGDLNLDFLPEKLDGLVYCPGAINLRPFKRLKPQDFLDDMNLQVIGAIKIIQAALPALKKSENASIVLFSTVAVQSGFNFHSQVSVSKGAIEGLTKALAAEFSPTIRVNAIAPSLTNTPLSANLLNTDQKREANANRHPLKRIGNAEDIASTAAFLLSDKASWISGQIIHVDGGMSTLKV
;
A
#
# COMPACT_ATOMS: atom_id res chain seq x y z
N MET A 1 -9.33 -4.01 -27.10
CA MET A 1 -9.28 -3.04 -25.99
C MET A 1 -10.10 -1.76 -26.29
N ILE A 2 -9.98 -1.14 -27.47
CA ILE A 2 -10.80 0.02 -27.89
C ILE A 2 -12.29 -0.33 -28.05
N ILE A 3 -12.64 -1.54 -28.47
CA ILE A 3 -14.02 -1.98 -28.73
C ILE A 3 -14.82 -2.16 -27.43
N LEU A 4 -14.23 -2.60 -26.34
CA LEU A 4 -14.90 -2.73 -25.02
C LEU A 4 -15.18 -1.36 -24.38
N TYR A 5 -14.30 -0.39 -24.52
CA TYR A 5 -14.52 0.98 -24.03
C TYR A 5 -15.63 1.69 -24.80
N ALA A 6 -15.68 1.52 -26.12
CA ALA A 6 -16.74 2.10 -26.95
C ALA A 6 -18.12 1.50 -26.62
N SER A 7 -18.22 0.20 -26.29
CA SER A 7 -19.48 -0.43 -25.90
C SER A 7 -20.01 0.06 -24.55
N SER A 8 -19.13 0.33 -23.61
CA SER A 8 -19.52 0.85 -22.29
C SER A 8 -20.00 2.31 -22.39
N ILE A 9 -19.29 3.17 -23.11
CA ILE A 9 -19.68 4.57 -23.32
C ILE A 9 -20.99 4.67 -24.11
N SER A 10 -21.19 3.86 -25.17
CA SER A 10 -22.44 3.84 -25.92
C SER A 10 -23.62 3.33 -25.10
N ARG A 11 -23.40 2.40 -24.17
CA ARG A 11 -24.42 1.92 -23.22
C ARG A 11 -24.79 2.99 -22.21
N ILE A 12 -23.80 3.77 -21.73
CA ILE A 12 -24.03 4.92 -20.83
C ILE A 12 -24.88 5.98 -21.53
N PHE A 13 -24.55 6.37 -22.77
CA PHE A 13 -25.34 7.34 -23.54
C PHE A 13 -26.77 6.85 -23.77
N PHE A 14 -26.97 5.59 -24.13
CA PHE A 14 -28.29 5.01 -24.38
C PHE A 14 -29.18 4.95 -23.12
N LEU A 15 -28.58 4.68 -21.93
CA LEU A 15 -29.29 4.59 -20.66
C LEU A 15 -29.56 5.99 -20.06
N VAL A 16 -28.70 6.96 -20.29
CA VAL A 16 -28.93 8.35 -19.87
C VAL A 16 -30.06 9.02 -20.66
N GLU A 17 -30.26 8.65 -21.94
CA GLU A 17 -31.41 9.16 -22.71
C GLU A 17 -32.76 8.56 -22.28
N GLN A 18 -32.78 7.41 -21.61
CA GLN A 18 -34.03 6.72 -21.28
C GLN A 18 -34.46 6.76 -19.81
N ASN A 19 -33.55 7.04 -18.86
CA ASN A 19 -33.95 7.06 -17.44
C ASN A 19 -33.00 7.89 -16.57
N SER A 20 -33.62 8.74 -15.79
CA SER A 20 -33.24 9.40 -14.51
C SER A 20 -31.75 9.42 -14.10
N GLU A 21 -31.38 10.51 -13.45
CA GLU A 21 -30.10 10.77 -12.73
C GLU A 21 -29.64 9.57 -11.86
N GLN A 22 -30.56 8.74 -11.38
CA GLN A 22 -30.30 7.58 -10.54
C GLN A 22 -29.57 6.45 -11.29
N VAL A 23 -29.92 6.15 -12.54
CA VAL A 23 -29.26 5.13 -13.37
C VAL A 23 -27.87 5.61 -13.81
N ALA A 24 -27.73 6.92 -14.11
CA ALA A 24 -26.41 7.50 -14.39
C ALA A 24 -25.50 7.42 -13.18
N HIS A 25 -26.01 7.66 -11.97
CA HIS A 25 -25.26 7.56 -10.71
C HIS A 25 -24.85 6.11 -10.40
N GLU A 26 -25.72 5.13 -10.64
CA GLU A 26 -25.40 3.70 -10.47
C GLU A 26 -24.32 3.25 -11.48
N LEU A 27 -24.42 3.66 -12.75
CA LEU A 27 -23.43 3.34 -13.77
C LEU A 27 -22.06 3.98 -13.51
N VAL A 28 -22.02 5.23 -13.05
CA VAL A 28 -20.77 5.90 -12.64
C VAL A 28 -20.17 5.19 -11.44
N SER A 29 -20.99 4.77 -10.48
CA SER A 29 -20.54 4.00 -9.31
C SER A 29 -19.96 2.63 -9.69
N GLU A 30 -20.48 1.98 -10.73
CA GLU A 30 -20.02 0.67 -11.23
C GLU A 30 -18.67 0.76 -11.97
N ILE A 31 -18.39 1.92 -12.60
CA ILE A 31 -17.16 2.17 -13.37
C ILE A 31 -16.03 2.71 -12.48
N MET A 32 -16.38 3.37 -11.38
CA MET A 32 -15.41 4.00 -10.47
C MET A 32 -14.60 2.93 -9.74
N LYS A 33 -13.25 3.01 -9.82
CA LYS A 33 -12.36 2.12 -9.07
C LYS A 33 -12.38 2.45 -7.58
N ASN A 34 -12.41 1.41 -6.75
CA ASN A 34 -12.43 1.51 -5.29
C ASN A 34 -11.11 0.97 -4.72
N TYR A 35 -10.43 1.78 -3.91
CA TYR A 35 -9.16 1.42 -3.27
C TYR A 35 -9.26 1.47 -1.75
N LEU A 36 -8.74 0.43 -1.09
CA LEU A 36 -8.58 0.39 0.36
C LEU A 36 -7.11 0.68 0.71
N ILE A 37 -6.86 1.71 1.50
CA ILE A 37 -5.53 2.08 1.97
C ILE A 37 -5.51 2.02 3.50
N ILE A 38 -4.88 0.99 4.05
CA ILE A 38 -4.68 0.86 5.48
C ILE A 38 -3.50 1.74 5.91
N GLY A 39 -3.72 2.65 6.88
CA GLY A 39 -2.72 3.61 7.31
C GLY A 39 -2.58 4.80 6.34
N ALA A 40 -3.70 5.34 5.89
CA ALA A 40 -3.79 6.41 4.89
C ALA A 40 -3.57 7.84 5.44
N SER A 41 -3.48 8.00 6.77
CA SER A 41 -3.45 9.31 7.43
C SER A 41 -2.06 9.92 7.58
N SER A 42 -1.00 9.22 7.15
CA SER A 42 0.37 9.72 7.28
C SER A 42 1.35 9.06 6.31
N GLY A 43 2.46 9.74 6.04
CA GLY A 43 3.61 9.19 5.32
C GLY A 43 3.27 8.65 3.94
N ILE A 44 3.68 7.40 3.66
CA ILE A 44 3.48 6.79 2.33
C ILE A 44 1.99 6.62 2.00
N GLY A 45 1.17 6.23 3.00
CA GLY A 45 -0.26 6.05 2.79
C GLY A 45 -0.98 7.36 2.45
N GLU A 46 -0.62 8.46 3.12
CA GLU A 46 -1.13 9.80 2.84
C GLU A 46 -0.71 10.27 1.44
N ALA A 47 0.57 10.14 1.08
CA ALA A 47 1.07 10.49 -0.24
C ALA A 47 0.40 9.67 -1.35
N LEU A 48 0.14 8.37 -1.12
CA LEU A 48 -0.59 7.52 -2.06
C LEU A 48 -2.05 7.95 -2.19
N THR A 49 -2.71 8.28 -1.08
CA THR A 49 -4.08 8.79 -1.10
C THR A 49 -4.17 10.06 -1.93
N ALA A 50 -3.24 11.00 -1.73
CA ALA A 50 -3.15 12.23 -2.52
C ALA A 50 -2.86 11.97 -4.02
N GLU A 51 -2.04 10.96 -4.33
CA GLU A 51 -1.75 10.58 -5.72
C GLU A 51 -2.98 9.99 -6.43
N LEU A 52 -3.70 9.07 -5.77
CA LEU A 52 -4.90 8.45 -6.31
C LEU A 52 -6.08 9.41 -6.39
N ALA A 53 -6.16 10.41 -5.51
CA ALA A 53 -7.20 11.44 -5.52
C ALA A 53 -7.17 12.35 -6.76
N LYS A 54 -6.10 12.32 -7.54
CA LYS A 54 -6.00 13.03 -8.84
C LYS A 54 -6.87 12.39 -9.92
N PHE A 55 -7.42 11.22 -9.66
CA PHE A 55 -8.29 10.46 -10.55
C PHE A 55 -9.68 10.33 -9.91
N ASP A 56 -10.68 10.01 -10.71
CA ASP A 56 -12.05 9.73 -10.23
C ASP A 56 -12.12 8.33 -9.59
N TYR A 57 -11.38 8.15 -8.50
CA TYR A 57 -11.38 6.92 -7.71
C TYR A 57 -12.05 7.18 -6.36
N ARG A 58 -12.67 6.16 -5.79
CA ARG A 58 -13.14 6.18 -4.40
C ARG A 58 -12.09 5.53 -3.51
N ILE A 59 -11.68 6.23 -2.47
CA ILE A 59 -10.61 5.80 -1.57
C ILE A 59 -11.20 5.58 -0.18
N TYR A 60 -11.07 4.38 0.33
CA TYR A 60 -11.36 3.99 1.70
C TYR A 60 -10.04 3.98 2.46
N GLY A 61 -9.76 5.09 3.12
CA GLY A 61 -8.56 5.27 3.93
C GLY A 61 -8.80 4.85 5.39
N THR A 62 -7.77 4.36 6.06
CA THR A 62 -7.86 4.15 7.51
C THR A 62 -6.80 4.93 8.27
N TYR A 63 -7.15 5.29 9.51
CA TYR A 63 -6.23 5.87 10.49
C TYR A 63 -6.34 5.10 11.83
N ASN A 64 -5.30 5.14 12.64
CA ASN A 64 -5.33 4.60 13.99
C ASN A 64 -5.24 5.75 15.03
N SER A 65 -4.11 6.43 15.10
CA SER A 65 -3.85 7.47 16.11
C SER A 65 -4.07 8.90 15.62
N THR A 66 -3.99 9.14 14.31
CA THR A 66 -4.13 10.47 13.72
C THR A 66 -5.46 10.54 12.99
N GLU A 67 -6.47 11.09 13.67
CA GLU A 67 -7.79 11.29 13.09
C GLU A 67 -7.69 12.19 11.86
N THR A 68 -8.41 11.81 10.81
CA THR A 68 -8.39 12.50 9.52
C THR A 68 -9.82 12.58 8.99
N GLU A 69 -10.22 13.76 8.55
CA GLU A 69 -11.56 13.99 8.04
C GLU A 69 -11.73 13.49 6.60
N SER A 70 -12.88 12.91 6.32
CA SER A 70 -13.28 12.51 4.97
C SER A 70 -13.57 13.74 4.11
N HIS A 71 -13.16 13.72 2.84
CA HIS A 71 -13.41 14.79 1.89
C HIS A 71 -13.45 14.27 0.44
N GLY A 72 -14.37 14.83 -0.37
CA GLY A 72 -14.56 14.38 -1.75
C GLY A 72 -14.83 12.87 -1.85
N ASN A 73 -14.06 12.17 -2.63
CA ASN A 73 -14.14 10.72 -2.82
C ASN A 73 -13.25 9.92 -1.83
N ILE A 74 -12.71 10.58 -0.81
CA ILE A 74 -11.86 9.95 0.22
C ILE A 74 -12.66 9.82 1.51
N HIS A 75 -12.85 8.58 1.96
CA HIS A 75 -13.58 8.23 3.18
C HIS A 75 -12.61 7.64 4.19
N TYR A 76 -12.43 8.32 5.34
CA TYR A 76 -11.53 7.86 6.39
C TYR A 76 -12.29 7.14 7.50
N HIS A 77 -11.73 6.02 7.97
CA HIS A 77 -12.29 5.20 9.04
C HIS A 77 -11.22 4.88 10.07
N HIS A 78 -11.60 4.90 11.36
CA HIS A 78 -10.71 4.44 12.42
C HIS A 78 -10.53 2.93 12.33
N LEU A 79 -9.27 2.46 12.43
CA LEU A 79 -8.96 1.04 12.41
C LEU A 79 -7.65 0.74 13.14
N ASP A 80 -7.71 -0.04 14.23
CA ASP A 80 -6.56 -0.68 14.85
C ASP A 80 -6.41 -2.10 14.27
N VAL A 81 -5.38 -2.30 13.46
CA VAL A 81 -5.11 -3.60 12.80
C VAL A 81 -4.64 -4.69 13.78
N THR A 82 -4.25 -4.31 15.01
CA THR A 82 -3.81 -5.26 16.04
C THR A 82 -4.97 -5.78 16.90
N GLY A 83 -6.09 -5.07 16.90
CA GLY A 83 -7.31 -5.41 17.62
C GLY A 83 -8.31 -6.23 16.80
N ASP A 84 -9.57 -6.14 17.22
CA ASP A 84 -10.70 -6.67 16.46
C ASP A 84 -11.01 -5.77 15.26
N LEU A 85 -11.16 -6.36 14.10
CA LEU A 85 -11.41 -5.60 12.87
C LEU A 85 -12.91 -5.38 12.67
N ASN A 86 -13.30 -4.12 12.48
CA ASN A 86 -14.58 -3.77 11.86
C ASN A 86 -14.31 -3.15 10.49
N LEU A 87 -14.74 -3.83 9.43
CA LEU A 87 -14.60 -3.43 8.04
C LEU A 87 -15.97 -3.29 7.34
N ASP A 88 -17.04 -2.99 8.10
CA ASP A 88 -18.40 -2.82 7.56
C ASP A 88 -18.52 -1.66 6.55
N PHE A 89 -17.51 -0.78 6.52
CA PHE A 89 -17.41 0.31 5.56
C PHE A 89 -16.92 -0.11 4.18
N LEU A 90 -16.46 -1.34 4.00
CA LEU A 90 -15.93 -1.78 2.72
C LEU A 90 -17.02 -1.79 1.64
N PRO A 91 -16.69 -1.36 0.42
CA PRO A 91 -17.60 -1.47 -0.72
C PRO A 91 -17.75 -2.92 -1.14
N GLU A 92 -18.78 -3.18 -1.92
CA GLU A 92 -19.04 -4.50 -2.47
C GLU A 92 -17.93 -5.01 -3.40
N LYS A 93 -17.27 -4.08 -4.13
CA LYS A 93 -16.14 -4.35 -5.02
C LYS A 93 -14.94 -3.49 -4.64
N LEU A 94 -13.75 -4.10 -4.57
CA LEU A 94 -12.46 -3.45 -4.40
C LEU A 94 -11.55 -3.74 -5.60
N ASP A 95 -10.97 -2.69 -6.17
CA ASP A 95 -10.00 -2.79 -7.27
C ASP A 95 -8.55 -2.80 -6.77
N GLY A 96 -8.33 -2.47 -5.49
CA GLY A 96 -7.03 -2.62 -4.89
C GLY A 96 -7.00 -2.41 -3.38
N LEU A 97 -5.95 -2.96 -2.78
CA LEU A 97 -5.66 -2.88 -1.35
C LEU A 97 -4.19 -2.55 -1.15
N VAL A 98 -3.91 -1.60 -0.28
CA VAL A 98 -2.55 -1.25 0.15
C VAL A 98 -2.45 -1.31 1.67
N TYR A 99 -1.45 -2.02 2.18
CA TYR A 99 -1.20 -2.14 3.61
C TYR A 99 0.05 -1.37 4.00
N CYS A 100 -0.11 -0.18 4.59
CA CYS A 100 0.98 0.73 4.97
C CYS A 100 1.43 0.63 6.45
N PRO A 101 0.66 0.07 7.42
CA PRO A 101 1.10 0.06 8.81
C PRO A 101 2.46 -0.61 8.98
N GLY A 102 3.29 -0.02 9.83
CA GLY A 102 4.61 -0.52 10.14
C GLY A 102 5.21 0.16 11.37
N ALA A 103 6.30 -0.41 11.86
CA ALA A 103 7.09 0.13 12.95
C ALA A 103 8.58 0.08 12.64
N ILE A 104 9.35 0.99 13.24
CA ILE A 104 10.81 1.00 13.19
C ILE A 104 11.34 0.92 14.62
N ASN A 105 11.97 -0.21 14.97
CA ASN A 105 12.59 -0.43 16.28
C ASN A 105 14.01 -0.99 16.08
N LEU A 106 14.96 -0.09 15.86
CA LEU A 106 16.35 -0.43 15.59
C LEU A 106 17.12 -0.57 16.88
N ARG A 107 17.41 -1.80 17.29
CA ARG A 107 18.14 -2.12 18.52
C ARG A 107 19.16 -3.24 18.32
N PRO A 108 20.26 -3.25 19.11
CA PRO A 108 21.16 -4.40 19.17
C PRO A 108 20.38 -5.69 19.50
N PHE A 109 20.65 -6.79 18.80
CA PHE A 109 19.95 -8.06 18.97
C PHE A 109 19.85 -8.52 20.43
N LYS A 110 20.94 -8.35 21.22
CA LYS A 110 20.98 -8.70 22.64
C LYS A 110 20.00 -7.92 23.53
N ARG A 111 19.44 -6.81 23.03
CA ARG A 111 18.46 -5.97 23.74
C ARG A 111 17.02 -6.20 23.30
N LEU A 112 16.83 -6.99 22.24
CA LEU A 112 15.50 -7.37 21.77
C LEU A 112 15.02 -8.59 22.55
N LYS A 113 13.76 -8.55 22.97
CA LYS A 113 13.06 -9.66 23.59
C LYS A 113 12.24 -10.43 22.55
N PRO A 114 11.94 -11.72 22.74
CA PRO A 114 11.02 -12.44 21.86
C PRO A 114 9.68 -11.71 21.65
N GLN A 115 9.17 -11.03 22.69
CA GLN A 115 7.93 -10.25 22.60
C GLN A 115 8.03 -9.10 21.59
N ASP A 116 9.18 -8.41 21.47
CA ASP A 116 9.37 -7.34 20.49
C ASP A 116 9.15 -7.87 19.04
N PHE A 117 9.58 -9.11 18.77
CA PHE A 117 9.35 -9.77 17.47
C PHE A 117 7.88 -10.14 17.26
N LEU A 118 7.21 -10.65 18.30
CA LEU A 118 5.79 -11.01 18.23
C LEU A 118 4.92 -9.78 17.99
N ASP A 119 5.19 -8.69 18.67
CA ASP A 119 4.46 -7.42 18.52
C ASP A 119 4.63 -6.86 17.09
N ASP A 120 5.85 -6.90 16.57
CA ASP A 120 6.15 -6.44 15.22
C ASP A 120 5.49 -7.34 14.15
N MET A 121 5.53 -8.66 14.35
CA MET A 121 4.83 -9.63 13.50
C MET A 121 3.31 -9.41 13.54
N ASN A 122 2.75 -9.14 14.73
CA ASN A 122 1.32 -8.89 14.87
C ASN A 122 0.89 -7.65 14.07
N LEU A 123 1.63 -6.54 14.20
CA LEU A 123 1.35 -5.32 13.46
C LEU A 123 1.55 -5.51 11.96
N GLN A 124 2.72 -5.97 11.53
CA GLN A 124 3.15 -5.88 10.13
C GLN A 124 2.69 -7.06 9.28
N VAL A 125 2.51 -8.24 9.86
CA VAL A 125 2.20 -9.48 9.12
C VAL A 125 0.80 -9.96 9.42
N ILE A 126 0.47 -10.20 10.69
CA ILE A 126 -0.87 -10.71 11.06
C ILE A 126 -1.94 -9.68 10.73
N GLY A 127 -1.69 -8.40 11.01
CA GLY A 127 -2.59 -7.31 10.60
C GLY A 127 -2.85 -7.32 9.08
N ALA A 128 -1.79 -7.44 8.26
CA ALA A 128 -1.95 -7.54 6.81
C ALA A 128 -2.77 -8.77 6.39
N ILE A 129 -2.50 -9.94 6.99
CA ILE A 129 -3.25 -11.17 6.71
C ILE A 129 -4.73 -11.00 7.04
N LYS A 130 -5.06 -10.49 8.24
CA LYS A 130 -6.45 -10.26 8.67
C LYS A 130 -7.19 -9.33 7.70
N ILE A 131 -6.56 -8.23 7.31
CA ILE A 131 -7.16 -7.26 6.37
C ILE A 131 -7.37 -7.89 4.99
N ILE A 132 -6.37 -8.60 4.45
CA ILE A 132 -6.49 -9.26 3.14
C ILE A 132 -7.61 -10.29 3.17
N GLN A 133 -7.69 -11.12 4.20
CA GLN A 133 -8.75 -12.12 4.34
C GLN A 133 -10.14 -11.48 4.37
N ALA A 134 -10.32 -10.42 5.13
CA ALA A 134 -11.58 -9.71 5.23
C ALA A 134 -11.98 -8.98 3.93
N ALA A 135 -11.00 -8.41 3.21
CA ALA A 135 -11.23 -7.72 1.93
C ALA A 135 -11.33 -8.67 0.71
N LEU A 136 -10.91 -9.93 0.85
CA LEU A 136 -10.82 -10.87 -0.27
C LEU A 136 -12.13 -11.07 -1.05
N PRO A 137 -13.32 -11.16 -0.41
CA PRO A 137 -14.59 -11.26 -1.15
C PRO A 137 -14.85 -10.07 -2.08
N ALA A 138 -14.51 -8.84 -1.63
CA ALA A 138 -14.65 -7.62 -2.43
C ALA A 138 -13.60 -7.53 -3.54
N LEU A 139 -12.34 -7.92 -3.27
CA LEU A 139 -11.26 -7.96 -4.27
C LEU A 139 -11.56 -8.96 -5.40
N LYS A 140 -12.18 -10.11 -5.08
CA LYS A 140 -12.56 -11.12 -6.08
C LYS A 140 -13.67 -10.68 -7.04
N LYS A 141 -14.40 -9.60 -6.74
CA LYS A 141 -15.41 -9.03 -7.63
C LYS A 141 -14.81 -8.08 -8.69
N SER A 142 -13.55 -7.69 -8.54
CA SER A 142 -12.83 -6.91 -9.55
C SER A 142 -12.20 -7.84 -10.60
N GLU A 143 -12.19 -7.39 -11.85
CA GLU A 143 -11.57 -8.15 -12.96
C GLU A 143 -10.04 -8.12 -12.91
N ASN A 144 -9.44 -7.10 -12.25
CA ASN A 144 -8.00 -6.91 -12.19
C ASN A 144 -7.58 -6.23 -10.88
N ALA A 145 -7.90 -6.85 -9.75
CA ALA A 145 -7.53 -6.32 -8.45
C ALA A 145 -6.01 -6.38 -8.21
N SER A 146 -5.51 -5.47 -7.36
CA SER A 146 -4.10 -5.42 -7.01
C SER A 146 -3.91 -5.21 -5.50
N ILE A 147 -3.03 -6.01 -4.90
CA ILE A 147 -2.59 -5.86 -3.51
C ILE A 147 -1.14 -5.39 -3.50
N VAL A 148 -0.87 -4.32 -2.74
CA VAL A 148 0.49 -3.79 -2.54
C VAL A 148 0.84 -3.84 -1.06
N LEU A 149 1.94 -4.52 -0.75
CA LEU A 149 2.51 -4.65 0.59
C LEU A 149 3.84 -3.89 0.67
N PHE A 150 4.35 -3.65 1.88
CA PHE A 150 5.63 -2.99 2.07
C PHE A 150 6.63 -3.89 2.79
N SER A 151 7.76 -4.16 2.13
CA SER A 151 8.98 -4.73 2.66
C SER A 151 9.98 -3.63 3.04
N THR A 152 11.25 -3.92 3.00
CA THR A 152 12.39 -3.02 3.17
C THR A 152 13.64 -3.61 2.52
N VAL A 153 14.53 -2.76 2.02
CA VAL A 153 15.85 -3.20 1.54
C VAL A 153 16.67 -3.94 2.58
N ALA A 154 16.36 -3.77 3.87
CA ALA A 154 17.06 -4.45 4.97
C ALA A 154 16.87 -5.97 4.97
N VAL A 155 15.87 -6.51 4.31
CA VAL A 155 15.66 -7.96 4.18
C VAL A 155 16.77 -8.59 3.36
N GLN A 156 17.18 -7.93 2.27
CA GLN A 156 18.12 -8.50 1.32
C GLN A 156 19.56 -8.03 1.54
N SER A 157 19.73 -6.79 1.96
CA SER A 157 21.06 -6.20 2.13
C SER A 157 21.68 -6.44 3.51
N GLY A 158 20.85 -6.70 4.54
CA GLY A 158 21.30 -6.86 5.91
C GLY A 158 21.92 -5.58 6.50
N PHE A 159 21.30 -5.02 7.53
CA PHE A 159 21.83 -3.85 8.24
C PHE A 159 21.94 -4.13 9.74
N ASN A 160 22.91 -3.49 10.39
CA ASN A 160 23.05 -3.54 11.84
C ASN A 160 21.76 -3.05 12.51
N PHE A 161 21.32 -3.76 13.55
CA PHE A 161 20.15 -3.44 14.38
C PHE A 161 18.78 -3.64 13.70
N HIS A 162 18.73 -4.24 12.51
CA HIS A 162 17.49 -4.46 11.76
C HIS A 162 16.90 -5.86 11.93
N SER A 163 17.39 -6.69 12.85
CA SER A 163 16.95 -8.09 12.97
C SER A 163 15.45 -8.25 13.15
N GLN A 164 14.80 -7.40 13.95
CA GLN A 164 13.35 -7.45 14.17
C GLN A 164 12.58 -7.15 12.88
N VAL A 165 12.80 -6.00 12.28
CA VAL A 165 12.09 -5.58 11.07
C VAL A 165 12.40 -6.47 9.86
N SER A 166 13.62 -7.04 9.79
CA SER A 166 13.96 -7.97 8.70
C SER A 166 13.20 -9.30 8.80
N VAL A 167 12.85 -9.75 10.02
CA VAL A 167 12.01 -10.95 10.22
C VAL A 167 10.59 -10.69 9.72
N SER A 168 9.94 -9.63 10.18
CA SER A 168 8.57 -9.32 9.78
C SER A 168 8.46 -8.98 8.29
N LYS A 169 9.39 -8.20 7.76
CA LYS A 169 9.38 -7.82 6.34
C LYS A 169 9.80 -8.97 5.42
N GLY A 170 10.66 -9.87 5.87
CA GLY A 170 10.93 -11.14 5.18
C GLY A 170 9.69 -12.03 5.09
N ALA A 171 8.88 -12.08 6.15
CA ALA A 171 7.60 -12.77 6.15
C ALA A 171 6.61 -12.13 5.14
N ILE A 172 6.57 -10.80 5.03
CA ILE A 172 5.78 -10.07 4.00
C ILE A 172 6.22 -10.45 2.58
N GLU A 173 7.54 -10.60 2.32
CA GLU A 173 8.02 -11.03 1.00
C GLU A 173 7.58 -12.45 0.65
N GLY A 174 7.65 -13.36 1.63
CA GLY A 174 7.13 -14.72 1.49
C GLY A 174 5.62 -14.73 1.23
N LEU A 175 4.86 -13.98 2.02
CA LEU A 175 3.41 -13.82 1.87
C LEU A 175 3.05 -13.25 0.48
N THR A 176 3.77 -12.24 0.02
CA THR A 176 3.56 -11.64 -1.31
C THR A 176 3.62 -12.68 -2.42
N LYS A 177 4.64 -13.52 -2.42
CA LYS A 177 4.84 -14.57 -3.45
C LYS A 177 3.77 -15.65 -3.35
N ALA A 178 3.45 -16.10 -2.14
CA ALA A 178 2.44 -17.13 -1.92
C ALA A 178 1.05 -16.67 -2.38
N LEU A 179 0.64 -15.47 -1.98
CA LEU A 179 -0.67 -14.92 -2.37
C LEU A 179 -0.75 -14.57 -3.86
N ALA A 180 0.36 -14.11 -4.47
CA ALA A 180 0.41 -13.88 -5.91
C ALA A 180 0.15 -15.17 -6.70
N ALA A 181 0.69 -16.30 -6.24
CA ALA A 181 0.46 -17.60 -6.87
C ALA A 181 -0.99 -18.09 -6.63
N GLU A 182 -1.49 -17.98 -5.39
CA GLU A 182 -2.81 -18.46 -5.00
C GLU A 182 -3.96 -17.68 -5.65
N PHE A 183 -3.80 -16.35 -5.80
CA PHE A 183 -4.86 -15.46 -6.29
C PHE A 183 -4.81 -15.23 -7.80
N SER A 184 -3.78 -15.72 -8.47
CA SER A 184 -3.68 -15.66 -9.93
C SER A 184 -4.83 -16.44 -10.59
N PRO A 185 -5.39 -15.96 -11.72
CA PRO A 185 -5.04 -14.75 -12.48
C PRO A 185 -5.80 -13.48 -12.08
N THR A 186 -6.68 -13.52 -11.07
CA THR A 186 -7.66 -12.46 -10.78
C THR A 186 -7.10 -11.32 -9.94
N ILE A 187 -6.17 -11.59 -9.00
CA ILE A 187 -5.61 -10.58 -8.11
C ILE A 187 -4.09 -10.62 -8.21
N ARG A 188 -3.48 -9.50 -8.53
CA ARG A 188 -2.03 -9.33 -8.51
C ARG A 188 -1.58 -8.96 -7.09
N VAL A 189 -0.46 -9.52 -6.64
CA VAL A 189 0.11 -9.20 -5.32
C VAL A 189 1.58 -8.87 -5.48
N ASN A 190 1.98 -7.67 -5.05
CA ASN A 190 3.36 -7.21 -5.11
C ASN A 190 3.76 -6.53 -3.79
N ALA A 191 5.05 -6.44 -3.53
CA ALA A 191 5.57 -5.64 -2.44
C ALA A 191 6.57 -4.60 -2.94
N ILE A 192 6.62 -3.47 -2.24
CA ILE A 192 7.65 -2.44 -2.43
C ILE A 192 8.63 -2.56 -1.27
N ALA A 193 9.92 -2.54 -1.56
CA ALA A 193 11.02 -2.53 -0.59
C ALA A 193 11.72 -1.15 -0.61
N PRO A 194 11.27 -0.19 0.21
CA PRO A 194 11.90 1.12 0.29
C PRO A 194 13.21 1.05 1.08
N SER A 195 14.10 2.00 0.82
CA SER A 195 15.13 2.42 1.75
C SER A 195 14.59 3.53 2.66
N LEU A 196 15.49 4.22 3.37
CA LEU A 196 15.12 5.29 4.28
C LEU A 196 14.34 6.38 3.53
N THR A 197 13.10 6.58 3.93
CA THR A 197 12.15 7.52 3.33
C THR A 197 11.74 8.54 4.38
N ASN A 198 11.70 9.82 4.02
CA ASN A 198 11.29 10.90 4.90
C ASN A 198 9.78 10.84 5.17
N THR A 199 9.44 10.27 6.31
CA THR A 199 8.06 10.09 6.79
C THR A 199 8.03 10.30 8.31
N PRO A 200 6.87 10.52 8.94
CA PRO A 200 6.77 10.57 10.40
C PRO A 200 7.38 9.34 11.09
N LEU A 201 7.24 8.16 10.50
CA LEU A 201 7.80 6.91 11.04
C LEU A 201 9.34 6.93 11.14
N SER A 202 10.01 7.59 10.23
CA SER A 202 11.48 7.71 10.19
C SER A 202 12.03 8.96 10.87
N ALA A 203 11.18 9.83 11.43
CA ALA A 203 11.55 11.14 11.95
C ALA A 203 12.75 11.09 12.92
N ASN A 204 12.80 10.11 13.83
CA ASN A 204 13.91 9.95 14.78
C ASN A 204 15.27 9.63 14.12
N LEU A 205 15.26 9.07 12.92
CA LEU A 205 16.46 8.76 12.15
C LEU A 205 16.95 9.98 11.34
N LEU A 206 16.11 11.00 11.20
CA LEU A 206 16.29 12.17 10.35
C LEU A 206 16.18 13.50 11.11
N ASN A 207 16.29 13.48 12.44
CA ASN A 207 15.97 14.61 13.30
C ASN A 207 17.10 15.67 13.42
N THR A 208 18.22 15.49 12.71
CA THR A 208 19.29 16.49 12.60
C THR A 208 19.82 16.55 11.17
N ASP A 209 20.33 17.71 10.75
CA ASP A 209 20.91 17.89 9.40
C ASP A 209 22.07 16.93 9.16
N GLN A 210 22.93 16.72 10.17
CA GLN A 210 24.03 15.75 10.11
C GLN A 210 23.54 14.33 9.82
N LYS A 211 22.46 13.88 10.47
CA LYS A 211 21.86 12.56 10.20
C LYS A 211 21.23 12.49 8.82
N ARG A 212 20.57 13.56 8.37
CA ARG A 212 20.00 13.66 7.03
C ARG A 212 21.09 13.54 5.97
N GLU A 213 22.16 14.33 6.09
CA GLU A 213 23.29 14.30 5.17
C GLU A 213 23.99 12.94 5.16
N ALA A 214 24.30 12.38 6.34
CA ALA A 214 24.94 11.07 6.45
C ALA A 214 24.10 9.95 5.80
N ASN A 215 22.77 9.96 5.99
CA ASN A 215 21.89 8.99 5.36
C ASN A 215 21.71 9.24 3.86
N ALA A 216 21.64 10.51 3.40
CA ALA A 216 21.59 10.84 1.98
C ALA A 216 22.84 10.35 1.24
N ASN A 217 24.02 10.56 1.83
CA ASN A 217 25.32 10.15 1.26
C ASN A 217 25.48 8.63 1.13
N ARG A 218 24.74 7.83 1.91
CA ARG A 218 24.73 6.36 1.79
C ARG A 218 24.01 5.86 0.53
N HIS A 219 23.10 6.66 -0.01
CA HIS A 219 22.38 6.32 -1.23
C HIS A 219 23.18 6.73 -2.48
N PRO A 220 23.26 5.87 -3.50
CA PRO A 220 23.85 6.25 -4.79
C PRO A 220 23.28 7.55 -5.38
N LEU A 221 21.94 7.76 -5.27
CA LEU A 221 21.29 8.99 -5.74
C LEU A 221 21.48 10.21 -4.80
N LYS A 222 22.31 10.09 -3.74
CA LYS A 222 22.71 11.18 -2.84
C LYS A 222 21.55 11.96 -2.21
N ARG A 223 20.42 11.30 -2.02
CA ARG A 223 19.27 11.85 -1.29
C ARG A 223 18.54 10.78 -0.49
N ILE A 224 17.76 11.20 0.47
CA ILE A 224 16.77 10.38 1.15
C ILE A 224 15.52 10.30 0.25
N GLY A 225 14.82 9.17 0.26
CA GLY A 225 13.53 9.03 -0.43
C GLY A 225 12.47 9.93 0.20
N ASN A 226 11.51 10.40 -0.60
CA ASN A 226 10.29 11.04 -0.14
C ASN A 226 9.12 10.05 -0.19
N ALA A 227 8.06 10.34 0.54
CA ALA A 227 6.85 9.49 0.54
C ALA A 227 6.27 9.34 -0.87
N GLU A 228 6.35 10.38 -1.68
CA GLU A 228 5.89 10.42 -3.08
C GLU A 228 6.68 9.49 -4.00
N ASP A 229 7.98 9.29 -3.77
CA ASP A 229 8.78 8.32 -4.53
C ASP A 229 8.20 6.90 -4.41
N ILE A 230 7.74 6.56 -3.22
CA ILE A 230 7.17 5.25 -2.91
C ILE A 230 5.70 5.17 -3.36
N ALA A 231 4.93 6.23 -3.10
CA ALA A 231 3.52 6.33 -3.46
C ALA A 231 3.30 6.20 -4.98
N SER A 232 4.14 6.83 -5.79
CA SER A 232 4.07 6.72 -7.26
C SER A 232 4.25 5.29 -7.76
N THR A 233 5.16 4.52 -7.13
CA THR A 233 5.33 3.11 -7.45
C THR A 233 4.12 2.28 -7.00
N ALA A 234 3.55 2.57 -5.83
CA ALA A 234 2.34 1.89 -5.37
C ALA A 234 1.14 2.18 -6.29
N ALA A 235 0.95 3.43 -6.69
CA ALA A 235 -0.10 3.83 -7.64
C ALA A 235 0.09 3.15 -9.01
N PHE A 236 1.32 3.04 -9.49
CA PHE A 236 1.64 2.27 -10.70
C PHE A 236 1.24 0.80 -10.57
N LEU A 237 1.61 0.14 -9.46
CA LEU A 237 1.29 -1.27 -9.20
C LEU A 237 -0.22 -1.53 -9.07
N LEU A 238 -0.98 -0.55 -8.58
CA LEU A 238 -2.44 -0.61 -8.53
C LEU A 238 -3.09 -0.46 -9.91
N SER A 239 -2.43 0.20 -10.85
CA SER A 239 -2.97 0.53 -12.15
C SER A 239 -2.95 -0.65 -13.13
N ASP A 240 -3.73 -0.54 -14.21
CA ASP A 240 -3.76 -1.50 -15.33
C ASP A 240 -2.43 -1.53 -16.11
N LYS A 241 -1.58 -0.49 -15.97
CA LYS A 241 -0.23 -0.46 -16.55
C LYS A 241 0.70 -1.51 -15.98
N ALA A 242 0.40 -2.02 -14.76
CA ALA A 242 1.14 -3.08 -14.11
C ALA A 242 0.45 -4.47 -14.25
N SER A 243 -0.45 -4.66 -15.22
CA SER A 243 -1.24 -5.89 -15.40
C SER A 243 -0.41 -7.17 -15.60
N TRP A 244 0.87 -7.04 -15.98
CA TRP A 244 1.80 -8.16 -16.15
C TRP A 244 2.84 -8.27 -15.04
N ILE A 245 2.59 -7.64 -13.87
CA ILE A 245 3.48 -7.64 -12.71
C ILE A 245 2.75 -8.25 -11.52
N SER A 246 3.18 -9.44 -11.07
CA SER A 246 2.69 -10.11 -9.87
C SER A 246 3.81 -10.91 -9.20
N GLY A 247 3.79 -11.04 -7.87
CA GLY A 247 4.77 -11.76 -7.08
C GLY A 247 6.13 -11.06 -6.94
N GLN A 248 6.22 -9.78 -7.30
CA GLN A 248 7.48 -9.05 -7.30
C GLN A 248 7.72 -8.27 -5.99
N ILE A 249 9.01 -8.16 -5.63
CA ILE A 249 9.50 -7.28 -4.59
C ILE A 249 10.27 -6.16 -5.28
N ILE A 250 9.67 -4.98 -5.38
CA ILE A 250 10.23 -3.85 -6.14
C ILE A 250 10.99 -2.94 -5.20
N HIS A 251 12.30 -2.78 -5.42
CA HIS A 251 13.14 -1.88 -4.65
C HIS A 251 12.96 -0.43 -5.13
N VAL A 252 12.63 0.46 -4.19
CA VAL A 252 12.55 1.91 -4.40
C VAL A 252 13.45 2.57 -3.36
N ASP A 253 14.74 2.63 -3.65
CA ASP A 253 15.78 2.79 -2.64
C ASP A 253 16.96 3.70 -3.06
N GLY A 254 16.84 4.41 -4.16
CA GLY A 254 17.91 5.26 -4.68
C GLY A 254 19.18 4.49 -5.05
N GLY A 255 19.08 3.20 -5.37
CA GLY A 255 20.18 2.29 -5.73
C GLY A 255 20.88 1.65 -4.53
N MET A 256 20.36 1.84 -3.31
CA MET A 256 21.02 1.42 -2.06
C MET A 256 21.30 -0.08 -1.98
N SER A 257 20.40 -0.93 -2.49
CA SER A 257 20.51 -2.39 -2.39
C SER A 257 21.32 -3.02 -3.53
N THR A 258 21.52 -2.32 -4.65
CA THR A 258 22.06 -2.93 -5.87
C THR A 258 23.35 -2.30 -6.37
N LEU A 259 23.56 -0.99 -6.12
CA LEU A 259 24.71 -0.27 -6.65
C LEU A 259 25.84 -0.14 -5.63
N LYS A 260 27.06 -0.35 -6.08
CA LYS A 260 28.31 -0.04 -5.35
C LYS A 260 28.95 1.17 -6.04
N VAL A 261 28.90 2.31 -5.37
CA VAL A 261 29.46 3.59 -5.85
C VAL A 261 30.37 4.19 -4.81
#